data_40b18137b7162eb6f1af041f90525060
#
_entry.id   40b18137b7162eb6f1af041f90525060
#
_cell.length_a   1.000
_cell.length_b   1.000
_cell.length_c   1.000
_cell.angle_alpha   90.00
_cell.angle_beta   90.00
_cell.angle_gamma   90.00
#
_symmetry.space_group_name_H-M   'P 1'
#
loop_
_entity.id
_entity.type
_entity.pdbx_description
1 polymer ?
#
loop_
_entity_poly.entity_id
_entity_poly.type
_entity_poly.pdbx_seq_one_letter_code
_entity_poly.pdbx_strand_id
1 'polypeptide(L)'
;TGADVTAVCTPQPGDAHDTYFQLDETGRITDTATYLRAPAGYRCLNVFILRTELLLRIVEECAAHNQHSFRRGVLQEMRERLHLHAWVWEGYAARISTIQSYYQRSMELLDPAQRAALFCPERPVYAKENDAPPTYIDPTGQCVNSLIADGCDIQGSVRNCILFRGVRVEKDAVVENCILFKGTVVRRGAVLRHVIADKYVRVGEGVHLAGHADYPMVLAREAVLEDTARG
;
A
#
# COMPACT_ATOMS: atom_id res chain seq x y z
N THR A 1 -31.79 0.25 2.00
CA THR A 1 -31.84 -0.50 0.73
C THR A 1 -32.49 -1.87 0.86
N GLY A 2 -32.54 -2.47 2.07
CA GLY A 2 -33.02 -3.84 2.27
C GLY A 2 -32.09 -4.91 1.63
N ALA A 3 -30.85 -4.56 1.35
CA ALA A 3 -29.90 -5.48 0.73
C ALA A 3 -29.44 -6.57 1.70
N ASP A 4 -29.23 -7.78 1.18
CA ASP A 4 -28.63 -8.88 1.91
C ASP A 4 -27.12 -8.66 2.08
N VAL A 5 -26.46 -8.18 1.03
CA VAL A 5 -25.04 -7.84 1.01
C VAL A 5 -24.84 -6.48 0.37
N THR A 6 -24.15 -5.58 1.06
CA THR A 6 -23.67 -4.32 0.47
C THR A 6 -22.19 -4.44 0.18
N ALA A 7 -21.79 -4.28 -1.08
CA ALA A 7 -20.40 -4.29 -1.53
C ALA A 7 -19.90 -2.86 -1.75
N VAL A 8 -18.74 -2.53 -1.24
CA VAL A 8 -18.12 -1.23 -1.49
C VAL A 8 -17.36 -1.28 -2.81
N CYS A 9 -17.61 -0.30 -3.68
CA CYS A 9 -16.96 -0.18 -4.97
C CYS A 9 -16.56 1.26 -5.29
N THR A 10 -15.80 1.47 -6.34
CA THR A 10 -15.36 2.80 -6.80
C THR A 10 -15.38 2.88 -8.33
N PRO A 11 -15.67 4.05 -8.92
CA PRO A 11 -15.55 4.25 -10.38
C PRO A 11 -14.08 4.33 -10.84
N GLN A 12 -13.13 4.44 -9.92
CA GLN A 12 -11.72 4.55 -10.25
C GLN A 12 -11.20 3.26 -10.90
N PRO A 13 -10.37 3.37 -11.96
CA PRO A 13 -9.78 2.20 -12.59
C PRO A 13 -8.86 1.43 -11.62
N GLY A 14 -8.69 0.17 -11.88
CA GLY A 14 -7.84 -0.73 -11.11
C GLY A 14 -7.05 -1.67 -12.04
N ASP A 15 -6.59 -2.77 -11.46
CA ASP A 15 -5.79 -3.77 -12.16
C ASP A 15 -6.67 -4.77 -12.92
N ALA A 16 -6.08 -5.47 -13.90
CA ALA A 16 -6.74 -6.52 -14.69
C ALA A 16 -7.29 -7.69 -13.85
N HIS A 17 -6.85 -7.84 -12.61
CA HIS A 17 -7.28 -8.88 -11.68
C HIS A 17 -8.36 -8.43 -10.70
N ASP A 18 -8.85 -7.21 -10.83
CA ASP A 18 -9.92 -6.69 -9.99
C ASP A 18 -11.29 -7.25 -10.43
N THR A 19 -12.22 -7.24 -9.50
CA THR A 19 -13.62 -7.55 -9.78
C THR A 19 -14.34 -6.24 -10.07
N TYR A 20 -15.17 -6.24 -11.11
CA TYR A 20 -15.96 -5.09 -11.52
C TYR A 20 -17.45 -5.43 -11.47
N PHE A 21 -18.25 -4.47 -11.07
CA PHE A 21 -19.69 -4.57 -10.98
C PHE A 21 -20.37 -3.75 -12.05
N GLN A 22 -21.41 -4.32 -12.65
CA GLN A 22 -22.43 -3.57 -13.37
C GLN A 22 -23.57 -3.27 -12.40
N LEU A 23 -24.05 -2.04 -12.42
CA LEU A 23 -25.11 -1.58 -11.54
C LEU A 23 -26.32 -1.16 -12.37
N ASP A 24 -27.52 -1.39 -11.84
CA ASP A 24 -28.73 -0.75 -12.33
C ASP A 24 -28.91 0.66 -11.72
N GLU A 25 -29.99 1.32 -12.10
CA GLU A 25 -30.32 2.68 -11.64
C GLU A 25 -30.55 2.77 -10.12
N THR A 26 -30.85 1.64 -9.47
CA THR A 26 -31.06 1.57 -8.01
C THR A 26 -29.77 1.28 -7.24
N GLY A 27 -28.66 0.99 -7.92
CA GLY A 27 -27.39 0.58 -7.33
C GLY A 27 -27.32 -0.93 -7.01
N ARG A 28 -28.25 -1.74 -7.51
CA ARG A 28 -28.19 -3.19 -7.41
C ARG A 28 -27.11 -3.72 -8.34
N ILE A 29 -26.35 -4.69 -7.88
CA ILE A 29 -25.32 -5.36 -8.67
C ILE A 29 -26.03 -6.36 -9.62
N THR A 30 -26.01 -6.07 -10.92
CA THR A 30 -26.63 -6.89 -11.95
C THR A 30 -25.66 -7.87 -12.59
N ASP A 31 -24.35 -7.53 -12.62
CA ASP A 31 -23.31 -8.43 -13.12
C ASP A 31 -21.99 -8.21 -12.40
N THR A 32 -21.16 -9.26 -12.40
CA THR A 32 -19.82 -9.25 -11.82
C THR A 32 -18.83 -9.87 -12.82
N ALA A 33 -17.79 -9.11 -13.15
CA ALA A 33 -16.75 -9.54 -14.06
C ALA A 33 -15.37 -9.47 -13.41
N THR A 34 -14.54 -10.47 -13.70
CA THR A 34 -13.13 -10.52 -13.25
C THR A 34 -12.24 -10.81 -14.45
N TYR A 35 -10.99 -10.34 -14.40
CA TYR A 35 -9.97 -10.60 -15.43
C TYR A 35 -10.26 -9.99 -16.82
N LEU A 36 -10.83 -8.78 -16.87
CA LEU A 36 -11.08 -8.07 -18.13
C LEU A 36 -9.92 -7.15 -18.50
N ARG A 37 -9.57 -7.11 -19.81
CA ARG A 37 -8.53 -6.21 -20.35
C ARG A 37 -8.91 -4.73 -20.32
N ALA A 38 -10.19 -4.42 -20.35
CA ALA A 38 -10.73 -3.06 -20.26
C ALA A 38 -12.05 -3.14 -19.48
N PRO A 39 -11.99 -3.18 -18.15
CA PRO A 39 -13.19 -3.30 -17.33
C PRO A 39 -14.04 -2.04 -17.44
N ALA A 40 -15.31 -2.23 -17.84
CA ALA A 40 -16.33 -1.21 -17.68
C ALA A 40 -17.09 -1.47 -16.38
N GLY A 41 -17.45 -0.41 -15.64
CA GLY A 41 -18.22 -0.54 -14.40
C GLY A 41 -17.44 -0.11 -13.16
N TYR A 42 -17.94 -0.52 -12.01
CA TYR A 42 -17.42 -0.12 -10.71
C TYR A 42 -16.49 -1.18 -10.13
N ARG A 43 -15.25 -0.81 -9.80
CA ARG A 43 -14.27 -1.70 -9.20
C ARG A 43 -14.63 -2.04 -7.76
N CYS A 44 -14.69 -3.32 -7.44
CA CYS A 44 -14.92 -3.82 -6.08
C CYS A 44 -13.70 -3.53 -5.17
N LEU A 45 -13.92 -2.94 -4.01
CA LEU A 45 -12.89 -2.68 -3.02
C LEU A 45 -12.65 -3.86 -2.05
N ASN A 46 -13.35 -4.99 -2.26
CA ASN A 46 -13.31 -6.17 -1.37
C ASN A 46 -13.74 -5.87 0.08
N VAL A 47 -14.61 -4.90 0.26
CA VAL A 47 -15.26 -4.59 1.53
C VAL A 47 -16.75 -4.93 1.39
N PHE A 48 -17.26 -5.77 2.29
CA PHE A 48 -18.63 -6.26 2.27
C PHE A 48 -19.28 -6.06 3.62
N ILE A 49 -20.54 -5.63 3.62
CA ILE A 49 -21.35 -5.44 4.82
C ILE A 49 -22.58 -6.34 4.67
N LEU A 50 -22.75 -7.25 5.61
CA LEU A 50 -23.89 -8.17 5.66
C LEU A 50 -24.16 -8.58 7.11
N ARG A 51 -25.35 -9.16 7.37
CA ARG A 51 -25.71 -9.65 8.70
C ARG A 51 -24.90 -10.90 9.06
N THR A 52 -24.54 -11.05 10.33
CA THR A 52 -23.76 -12.17 10.83
C THR A 52 -24.40 -13.52 10.54
N GLU A 53 -25.71 -13.65 10.72
CA GLU A 53 -26.45 -14.90 10.48
C GLU A 53 -26.38 -15.30 8.99
N LEU A 54 -26.42 -14.34 8.09
CA LEU A 54 -26.26 -14.58 6.66
C LEU A 54 -24.82 -15.02 6.35
N LEU A 55 -23.81 -14.35 6.93
CA LEU A 55 -22.41 -14.70 6.74
C LEU A 55 -22.14 -16.13 7.17
N LEU A 56 -22.61 -16.55 8.35
CA LEU A 56 -22.42 -17.91 8.86
C LEU A 56 -23.03 -18.94 7.89
N ARG A 57 -24.27 -18.73 7.42
CA ARG A 57 -24.90 -19.63 6.44
C ARG A 57 -24.11 -19.70 5.12
N ILE A 58 -23.62 -18.57 4.63
CA ILE A 58 -22.81 -18.52 3.41
C ILE A 58 -21.50 -19.30 3.61
N VAL A 59 -20.84 -19.16 4.75
CA VAL A 59 -19.58 -19.88 5.05
C VAL A 59 -19.83 -21.38 5.10
N GLU A 60 -20.91 -21.84 5.75
CA GLU A 60 -21.29 -23.26 5.83
C GLU A 60 -21.61 -23.83 4.41
N GLU A 61 -22.38 -23.10 3.61
CA GLU A 61 -22.71 -23.48 2.24
C GLU A 61 -21.45 -23.56 1.36
N CYS A 62 -20.58 -22.57 1.42
CA CYS A 62 -19.31 -22.56 0.69
C CYS A 62 -18.39 -23.70 1.11
N ALA A 63 -18.31 -24.01 2.41
CA ALA A 63 -17.53 -25.12 2.92
C ALA A 63 -18.06 -26.49 2.42
N ALA A 64 -19.39 -26.66 2.44
CA ALA A 64 -20.04 -27.90 1.94
C ALA A 64 -19.77 -28.15 0.44
N HIS A 65 -19.56 -27.09 -0.36
CA HIS A 65 -19.30 -27.17 -1.80
C HIS A 65 -17.82 -26.98 -2.16
N ASN A 66 -16.90 -27.00 -1.17
CA ASN A 66 -15.46 -26.79 -1.37
C ASN A 66 -15.12 -25.45 -2.07
N GLN A 67 -15.93 -24.43 -1.82
CA GLN A 67 -15.74 -23.09 -2.36
C GLN A 67 -14.95 -22.22 -1.36
N HIS A 68 -13.78 -21.76 -1.77
CA HIS A 68 -12.87 -20.97 -0.91
C HIS A 68 -12.80 -19.48 -1.28
N SER A 69 -13.67 -19.01 -2.19
CA SER A 69 -13.65 -17.64 -2.67
C SER A 69 -15.01 -16.98 -2.51
N PHE A 70 -15.10 -15.99 -1.61
CA PHE A 70 -16.31 -15.18 -1.45
C PHE A 70 -16.77 -14.55 -2.77
N ARG A 71 -15.85 -14.13 -3.63
CA ARG A 71 -16.18 -13.56 -4.95
C ARG A 71 -16.88 -14.54 -5.87
N ARG A 72 -16.40 -15.76 -5.98
CA ARG A 72 -17.04 -16.78 -6.81
C ARG A 72 -18.31 -17.31 -6.15
N GLY A 73 -18.21 -17.76 -4.91
CA GLY A 73 -19.34 -18.38 -4.20
C GLY A 73 -20.50 -17.43 -3.97
N VAL A 74 -20.23 -16.18 -3.58
CA VAL A 74 -21.30 -15.24 -3.19
C VAL A 74 -21.66 -14.30 -4.35
N LEU A 75 -20.68 -13.56 -4.88
CA LEU A 75 -20.98 -12.50 -5.84
C LEU A 75 -21.37 -13.03 -7.23
N GLN A 76 -20.93 -14.21 -7.60
CA GLN A 76 -21.29 -14.82 -8.90
C GLN A 76 -22.39 -15.86 -8.79
N GLU A 77 -22.26 -16.85 -7.91
CA GLU A 77 -23.18 -17.99 -7.85
C GLU A 77 -24.45 -17.69 -7.06
N MET A 78 -24.37 -16.88 -5.98
CA MET A 78 -25.54 -16.54 -5.16
C MET A 78 -26.24 -15.25 -5.60
N ARG A 79 -25.77 -14.59 -6.67
CA ARG A 79 -26.31 -13.31 -7.17
C ARG A 79 -27.82 -13.33 -7.41
N GLU A 80 -28.35 -14.42 -7.92
CA GLU A 80 -29.79 -14.56 -8.20
C GLU A 80 -30.62 -14.77 -6.93
N ARG A 81 -29.99 -15.29 -5.86
CA ARG A 81 -30.64 -15.62 -4.59
C ARG A 81 -30.56 -14.49 -3.55
N LEU A 82 -29.54 -13.64 -3.68
CA LEU A 82 -29.25 -12.56 -2.74
C LEU A 82 -29.46 -11.18 -3.39
N HIS A 83 -30.00 -10.26 -2.61
CA HIS A 83 -30.04 -8.86 -3.02
C HIS A 83 -28.69 -8.21 -2.75
N LEU A 84 -27.85 -8.17 -3.79
CA LEU A 84 -26.54 -7.54 -3.75
C LEU A 84 -26.67 -6.06 -4.16
N HIS A 85 -26.21 -5.16 -3.30
CA HIS A 85 -26.25 -3.72 -3.54
C HIS A 85 -24.83 -3.14 -3.47
N ALA A 86 -24.52 -2.17 -4.34
CA ALA A 86 -23.25 -1.48 -4.33
C ALA A 86 -23.35 -0.15 -3.55
N TRP A 87 -22.35 0.11 -2.74
CA TRP A 87 -22.11 1.43 -2.18
C TRP A 87 -20.88 2.03 -2.86
N VAL A 88 -21.09 3.15 -3.57
CA VAL A 88 -20.04 3.78 -4.38
C VAL A 88 -19.21 4.71 -3.50
N TRP A 89 -17.92 4.42 -3.41
CA TRP A 89 -16.91 5.26 -2.77
C TRP A 89 -16.23 6.14 -3.82
N GLU A 90 -16.37 7.46 -3.68
CA GLU A 90 -15.79 8.44 -4.59
C GLU A 90 -14.42 8.96 -4.11
N GLY A 91 -14.03 8.67 -2.86
CA GLY A 91 -12.77 9.08 -2.28
C GLY A 91 -11.57 8.28 -2.78
N TYR A 92 -10.38 8.62 -2.28
CA TYR A 92 -9.15 7.89 -2.59
C TYR A 92 -9.28 6.40 -2.23
N ALA A 93 -8.96 5.53 -3.18
CA ALA A 93 -8.97 4.09 -3.02
C ALA A 93 -7.81 3.46 -3.79
N ALA A 94 -6.84 2.91 -3.07
CA ALA A 94 -5.66 2.26 -3.62
C ALA A 94 -5.65 0.77 -3.29
N ARG A 95 -5.19 -0.04 -4.22
CA ARG A 95 -4.92 -1.47 -4.00
C ARG A 95 -3.42 -1.73 -4.03
N ILE A 96 -2.97 -2.58 -3.13
CA ILE A 96 -1.60 -3.07 -3.07
C ILE A 96 -1.66 -4.57 -3.37
N SER A 97 -1.17 -4.98 -4.54
CA SER A 97 -1.17 -6.37 -5.00
C SER A 97 0.23 -6.86 -5.39
N THR A 98 1.15 -5.96 -5.65
CA THR A 98 2.53 -6.24 -6.06
C THR A 98 3.50 -5.30 -5.35
N ILE A 99 4.79 -5.61 -5.38
CA ILE A 99 5.87 -4.70 -4.90
C ILE A 99 5.82 -3.36 -5.63
N GLN A 100 5.57 -3.38 -6.94
CA GLN A 100 5.43 -2.18 -7.74
C GLN A 100 4.25 -1.32 -7.26
N SER A 101 3.05 -1.91 -7.09
CA SER A 101 1.90 -1.16 -6.59
C SER A 101 2.13 -0.65 -5.16
N TYR A 102 2.78 -1.44 -4.30
CA TYR A 102 3.18 -0.98 -2.97
C TYR A 102 4.06 0.27 -3.04
N TYR A 103 5.09 0.22 -3.87
CA TYR A 103 6.00 1.36 -4.06
C TYR A 103 5.26 2.59 -4.57
N GLN A 104 4.51 2.47 -5.67
CA GLN A 104 3.77 3.56 -6.27
C GLN A 104 2.76 4.19 -5.30
N ARG A 105 1.92 3.37 -4.64
CA ARG A 105 0.91 3.85 -3.68
C ARG A 105 1.53 4.47 -2.43
N SER A 106 2.68 3.98 -2.00
CA SER A 106 3.43 4.62 -0.92
C SER A 106 3.97 6.00 -1.34
N MET A 107 4.56 6.10 -2.53
CA MET A 107 5.11 7.36 -3.02
C MET A 107 4.02 8.43 -3.30
N GLU A 108 2.79 8.03 -3.63
CA GLU A 108 1.64 8.93 -3.74
C GLU A 108 1.36 9.70 -2.43
N LEU A 109 1.73 9.15 -1.27
CA LEU A 109 1.56 9.82 0.01
C LEU A 109 2.50 11.03 0.21
N LEU A 110 3.49 11.22 -0.67
CA LEU A 110 4.30 12.43 -0.71
C LEU A 110 3.49 13.63 -1.23
N ASP A 111 2.42 13.40 -1.99
CA ASP A 111 1.46 14.43 -2.36
C ASP A 111 0.59 14.80 -1.13
N PRO A 112 0.57 16.08 -0.71
CA PRO A 112 -0.25 16.53 0.41
C PRO A 112 -1.75 16.25 0.25
N ALA A 113 -2.29 16.32 -0.97
CA ALA A 113 -3.71 16.09 -1.22
C ALA A 113 -4.08 14.61 -0.99
N GLN A 114 -3.28 13.68 -1.50
CA GLN A 114 -3.47 12.24 -1.30
C GLN A 114 -3.33 11.87 0.19
N ARG A 115 -2.35 12.44 0.85
CA ARG A 115 -2.13 12.23 2.28
C ARG A 115 -3.30 12.74 3.12
N ALA A 116 -3.81 13.92 2.83
CA ALA A 116 -4.97 14.48 3.53
C ALA A 116 -6.26 13.66 3.27
N ALA A 117 -6.44 13.12 2.08
CA ALA A 117 -7.57 12.25 1.76
C ALA A 117 -7.56 10.93 2.56
N LEU A 118 -6.36 10.38 2.83
CA LEU A 118 -6.20 9.15 3.60
C LEU A 118 -6.22 9.38 5.12
N PHE A 119 -5.50 10.39 5.60
CA PHE A 119 -5.34 10.69 7.02
C PHE A 119 -6.16 11.92 7.42
N CYS A 120 -7.48 11.83 7.27
CA CYS A 120 -8.36 12.92 7.67
C CYS A 120 -8.77 12.80 9.15
N PRO A 121 -8.89 13.93 9.88
CA PRO A 121 -9.24 13.94 11.31
C PRO A 121 -10.58 13.28 11.63
N GLU A 122 -11.54 13.35 10.73
CA GLU A 122 -12.89 12.79 10.90
C GLU A 122 -12.91 11.27 10.81
N ARG A 123 -11.85 10.67 10.26
CA ARG A 123 -11.69 9.22 10.11
C ARG A 123 -10.27 8.80 10.48
N PRO A 124 -9.90 8.90 11.77
CA PRO A 124 -8.54 8.63 12.22
C PRO A 124 -8.16 7.16 11.99
N VAL A 125 -6.92 6.95 11.55
CA VAL A 125 -6.33 5.62 11.45
C VAL A 125 -5.65 5.29 12.79
N TYR A 126 -6.23 4.37 13.53
CA TYR A 126 -5.66 3.90 14.79
C TYR A 126 -4.51 2.94 14.54
N ALA A 127 -3.33 3.29 15.02
CA ALA A 127 -2.12 2.49 14.90
C ALA A 127 -1.43 2.38 16.26
N LYS A 128 -0.54 1.39 16.40
CA LYS A 128 0.27 1.25 17.61
C LYS A 128 1.23 2.44 17.72
N GLU A 129 1.09 3.20 18.78
CA GLU A 129 2.03 4.26 19.14
C GLU A 129 3.32 3.64 19.71
N ASN A 130 4.45 4.25 19.38
CA ASN A 130 5.74 3.93 19.96
C ASN A 130 6.44 5.26 20.23
N ASP A 131 6.87 5.46 21.45
CA ASP A 131 7.69 6.60 21.80
C ASP A 131 9.08 6.44 21.19
N ALA A 132 9.50 7.44 20.45
CA ALA A 132 10.83 7.58 19.90
C ALA A 132 11.26 9.04 20.03
N PRO A 133 12.58 9.34 20.15
CA PRO A 133 13.04 10.72 20.18
C PRO A 133 12.68 11.43 18.88
N PRO A 134 12.58 12.76 18.88
CA PRO A 134 12.41 13.53 17.64
C PRO A 134 13.50 13.20 16.62
N THR A 135 13.17 13.33 15.35
CA THR A 135 14.14 13.19 14.25
C THR A 135 15.14 14.34 14.30
N TYR A 136 16.42 14.02 14.21
CA TYR A 136 17.50 14.98 14.07
C TYR A 136 17.92 15.10 12.60
N ILE A 137 18.00 16.35 12.13
CA ILE A 137 18.55 16.70 10.81
C ILE A 137 19.78 17.56 11.05
N ASP A 138 20.95 17.05 10.65
CA ASP A 138 22.22 17.75 10.77
C ASP A 138 22.21 19.02 9.89
N PRO A 139 22.92 20.11 10.29
CA PRO A 139 23.03 21.32 9.47
C PRO A 139 23.54 21.08 8.04
N THR A 140 24.27 20.01 7.79
CA THR A 140 24.72 19.60 6.45
C THR A 140 23.75 18.67 5.76
N GLY A 141 22.76 18.12 6.46
CA GLY A 141 21.73 17.23 5.93
C GLY A 141 20.69 17.99 5.10
N GLN A 142 20.18 17.35 4.08
CA GLN A 142 19.13 17.91 3.22
C GLN A 142 17.95 16.97 3.15
N CYS A 143 16.75 17.50 3.42
CA CYS A 143 15.50 16.76 3.30
C CYS A 143 14.53 17.52 2.39
N VAL A 144 14.15 16.90 1.27
CA VAL A 144 13.23 17.51 0.30
C VAL A 144 12.10 16.53 0.00
N ASN A 145 10.86 17.00 0.10
CA ASN A 145 9.64 16.26 -0.25
C ASN A 145 9.65 14.82 0.30
N SER A 146 9.86 14.66 1.61
CA SER A 146 10.00 13.34 2.24
C SER A 146 9.15 13.22 3.50
N LEU A 147 8.62 12.03 3.75
CA LEU A 147 7.96 11.66 5.01
C LEU A 147 8.98 10.96 5.90
N ILE A 148 9.24 11.55 7.07
CA ILE A 148 10.27 11.07 7.99
C ILE A 148 9.62 10.82 9.35
N ALA A 149 9.69 9.56 9.82
CA ALA A 149 9.18 9.19 11.13
C ALA A 149 10.20 9.50 12.25
N ASP A 150 9.75 9.40 13.49
CA ASP A 150 10.53 9.72 14.69
C ASP A 150 11.84 8.91 14.80
N GLY A 151 12.81 9.48 15.50
CA GLY A 151 14.08 8.83 15.83
C GLY A 151 15.06 8.69 14.68
N CYS A 152 14.83 9.34 13.54
CA CYS A 152 15.76 9.34 12.43
C CYS A 152 16.95 10.29 12.69
N ASP A 153 18.11 9.97 12.10
CA ASP A 153 19.32 10.78 12.11
C ASP A 153 19.77 11.00 10.65
N ILE A 154 19.63 12.23 10.17
CA ILE A 154 19.84 12.57 8.75
C ILE A 154 20.99 13.56 8.63
N GLN A 155 22.12 13.08 8.14
CA GLN A 155 23.34 13.86 7.88
C GLN A 155 23.63 14.00 6.37
N GLY A 156 23.04 13.12 5.54
CA GLY A 156 23.17 13.14 4.09
C GLY A 156 21.99 13.80 3.38
N SER A 157 21.82 13.51 2.09
CA SER A 157 20.76 14.04 1.25
C SER A 157 19.61 13.03 1.08
N VAL A 158 18.39 13.45 1.40
CA VAL A 158 17.16 12.66 1.28
C VAL A 158 16.16 13.41 0.41
N ARG A 159 15.69 12.79 -0.66
CA ARG A 159 14.75 13.40 -1.60
C ARG A 159 13.66 12.41 -2.04
N ASN A 160 12.39 12.85 -1.98
CA ASN A 160 11.23 12.03 -2.38
C ASN A 160 11.25 10.65 -1.68
N CYS A 161 11.40 10.61 -0.37
CA CYS A 161 11.57 9.37 0.38
C CYS A 161 10.53 9.20 1.47
N ILE A 162 10.33 7.94 1.87
CA ILE A 162 9.57 7.59 3.07
C ILE A 162 10.52 6.85 4.00
N LEU A 163 10.86 7.48 5.13
CA LEU A 163 11.75 6.95 6.15
C LEU A 163 10.97 6.57 7.39
N PHE A 164 11.01 5.29 7.75
CA PHE A 164 10.42 4.79 8.97
C PHE A 164 11.34 5.05 10.18
N ARG A 165 10.85 4.77 11.37
CA ARG A 165 11.51 5.10 12.64
C ARG A 165 12.94 4.62 12.72
N GLY A 166 13.82 5.48 13.24
CA GLY A 166 15.20 5.14 13.55
C GLY A 166 16.08 4.88 12.31
N VAL A 167 15.68 5.38 11.15
CA VAL A 167 16.54 5.35 9.95
C VAL A 167 17.68 6.32 10.13
N ARG A 168 18.90 5.89 9.78
CA ARG A 168 20.10 6.70 9.80
C ARG A 168 20.66 6.87 8.39
N VAL A 169 20.89 8.11 7.98
CA VAL A 169 21.52 8.47 6.70
C VAL A 169 22.78 9.28 7.03
N GLU A 170 23.92 8.64 6.87
CA GLU A 170 25.22 9.23 7.23
C GLU A 170 25.66 10.30 6.20
N LYS A 171 26.68 11.05 6.57
CA LYS A 171 27.23 12.15 5.79
C LYS A 171 27.61 11.72 4.37
N ASP A 172 27.37 12.60 3.39
CA ASP A 172 27.65 12.40 1.96
C ASP A 172 26.82 11.26 1.32
N ALA A 173 25.94 10.58 2.07
CA ALA A 173 25.01 9.62 1.49
C ALA A 173 23.87 10.32 0.74
N VAL A 174 23.41 9.70 -0.36
CA VAL A 174 22.31 10.20 -1.21
C VAL A 174 21.23 9.14 -1.30
N VAL A 175 20.02 9.52 -0.88
CA VAL A 175 18.84 8.64 -0.88
C VAL A 175 17.72 9.33 -1.66
N GLU A 176 17.37 8.77 -2.80
CA GLU A 176 16.36 9.36 -3.71
C GLU A 176 15.29 8.34 -4.08
N ASN A 177 14.02 8.75 -4.01
CA ASN A 177 12.88 7.91 -4.37
C ASN A 177 12.90 6.55 -3.65
N CYS A 178 13.15 6.52 -2.34
CA CYS A 178 13.33 5.30 -1.57
C CYS A 178 12.29 5.15 -0.46
N ILE A 179 12.03 3.91 -0.08
CA ILE A 179 11.26 3.56 1.12
C ILE A 179 12.20 2.78 2.04
N LEU A 180 12.59 3.37 3.16
CA LEU A 180 13.49 2.75 4.11
C LEU A 180 12.74 2.43 5.40
N PHE A 181 12.67 1.13 5.73
CA PHE A 181 11.98 0.68 6.93
C PHE A 181 12.84 0.86 8.19
N LYS A 182 12.19 0.62 9.33
CA LYS A 182 12.73 0.84 10.67
C LYS A 182 14.18 0.36 10.81
N GLY A 183 15.03 1.24 11.36
CA GLY A 183 16.39 0.91 11.75
C GLY A 183 17.35 0.65 10.59
N THR A 184 16.96 1.00 9.35
CA THR A 184 17.88 0.96 8.20
C THR A 184 18.98 1.98 8.37
N VAL A 185 20.22 1.59 8.08
CA VAL A 185 21.42 2.43 8.13
C VAL A 185 22.02 2.54 6.74
N VAL A 186 22.13 3.75 6.24
CA VAL A 186 22.80 4.09 4.99
C VAL A 186 24.11 4.81 5.36
N ARG A 187 25.24 4.15 5.13
CA ARG A 187 26.55 4.67 5.54
C ARG A 187 27.08 5.74 4.58
N ARG A 188 28.16 6.37 5.01
CA ARG A 188 28.80 7.49 4.31
C ARG A 188 28.98 7.23 2.82
N GLY A 189 28.63 8.21 1.99
CA GLY A 189 28.85 8.18 0.55
C GLY A 189 28.03 7.16 -0.22
N ALA A 190 27.18 6.36 0.43
CA ALA A 190 26.32 5.42 -0.27
C ALA A 190 25.24 6.15 -1.09
N VAL A 191 24.87 5.59 -2.23
CA VAL A 191 23.85 6.15 -3.14
C VAL A 191 22.73 5.14 -3.37
N LEU A 192 21.51 5.48 -2.97
CA LEU A 192 20.33 4.65 -3.14
C LEU A 192 19.31 5.39 -4.01
N ARG A 193 18.82 4.71 -5.07
CA ARG A 193 17.74 5.22 -5.93
C ARG A 193 16.71 4.14 -6.20
N HIS A 194 15.42 4.46 -6.02
CA HIS A 194 14.30 3.53 -6.22
C HIS A 194 14.50 2.21 -5.46
N VAL A 195 14.82 2.31 -4.17
CA VAL A 195 15.09 1.15 -3.28
C VAL A 195 14.01 1.06 -2.21
N ILE A 196 13.53 -0.14 -1.97
CA ILE A 196 12.76 -0.52 -0.79
C ILE A 196 13.67 -1.34 0.11
N ALA A 197 14.10 -0.80 1.24
CA ALA A 197 14.88 -1.54 2.22
C ALA A 197 13.98 -1.95 3.38
N ASP A 198 13.87 -3.26 3.64
CA ASP A 198 13.12 -3.76 4.80
C ASP A 198 13.89 -3.45 6.10
N LYS A 199 13.36 -3.86 7.24
CA LYS A 199 13.84 -3.48 8.57
C LYS A 199 15.28 -3.87 8.80
N TYR A 200 16.03 -2.97 9.44
CA TYR A 200 17.40 -3.21 9.91
C TYR A 200 18.42 -3.52 8.80
N VAL A 201 18.14 -3.12 7.56
CA VAL A 201 19.11 -3.20 6.47
C VAL A 201 20.30 -2.28 6.75
N ARG A 202 21.50 -2.74 6.40
CA ARG A 202 22.74 -1.97 6.50
C ARG A 202 23.39 -1.86 5.13
N VAL A 203 23.47 -0.63 4.63
CA VAL A 203 24.15 -0.32 3.36
C VAL A 203 25.52 0.27 3.70
N GLY A 204 26.58 -0.39 3.27
CA GLY A 204 27.97 -0.03 3.53
C GLY A 204 28.40 1.29 2.90
N GLU A 205 29.61 1.74 3.25
CA GLU A 205 30.18 2.99 2.72
C GLU A 205 30.39 2.90 1.21
N GLY A 206 30.03 3.94 0.48
CA GLY A 206 30.23 4.05 -0.97
C GLY A 206 29.39 3.08 -1.82
N VAL A 207 28.53 2.28 -1.24
CA VAL A 207 27.68 1.32 -1.99
C VAL A 207 26.68 2.05 -2.85
N HIS A 208 26.58 1.67 -4.12
CA HIS A 208 25.62 2.25 -5.07
C HIS A 208 24.55 1.24 -5.44
N LEU A 209 23.28 1.58 -5.16
CA LEU A 209 22.12 0.74 -5.47
C LEU A 209 21.10 1.56 -6.27
N ALA A 210 20.69 1.02 -7.41
CA ALA A 210 19.69 1.67 -8.25
C ALA A 210 18.67 0.66 -8.75
N GLY A 211 17.42 0.87 -8.40
CA GLY A 211 16.25 0.27 -9.03
C GLY A 211 15.68 1.18 -10.12
N HIS A 212 14.45 0.92 -10.52
CA HIS A 212 13.66 1.74 -11.44
C HIS A 212 12.31 2.07 -10.81
N ALA A 213 11.66 3.13 -11.27
CA ALA A 213 10.33 3.53 -10.76
C ALA A 213 9.28 2.40 -10.89
N ASP A 214 9.35 1.63 -11.99
CA ASP A 214 8.45 0.50 -12.23
C ASP A 214 8.96 -0.82 -11.62
N TYR A 215 10.25 -0.91 -11.30
CA TYR A 215 10.89 -2.10 -10.74
C TYR A 215 11.85 -1.69 -9.61
N PRO A 216 11.32 -1.28 -8.44
CA PRO A 216 12.16 -0.90 -7.32
C PRO A 216 13.01 -2.09 -6.85
N MET A 217 14.26 -1.82 -6.50
CA MET A 217 15.11 -2.82 -5.87
C MET A 217 14.64 -3.08 -4.44
N VAL A 218 14.47 -4.34 -4.08
CA VAL A 218 14.04 -4.73 -2.74
C VAL A 218 15.18 -5.39 -1.99
N LEU A 219 15.48 -4.86 -0.80
CA LEU A 219 16.45 -5.43 0.12
C LEU A 219 15.70 -6.14 1.25
N ALA A 220 16.03 -7.40 1.47
CA ALA A 220 15.42 -8.21 2.50
C ALA A 220 15.79 -7.70 3.91
N ARG A 221 14.96 -8.03 4.88
CA ARG A 221 15.18 -7.69 6.28
C ARG A 221 16.59 -8.12 6.75
N GLU A 222 17.23 -7.23 7.50
CA GLU A 222 18.58 -7.45 8.09
C GLU A 222 19.70 -7.70 7.06
N ALA A 223 19.44 -7.45 5.76
CA ALA A 223 20.48 -7.54 4.74
C ALA A 223 21.63 -6.57 5.04
N VAL A 224 22.83 -7.06 4.86
CA VAL A 224 24.07 -6.27 4.97
C VAL A 224 24.73 -6.24 3.59
N LEU A 225 24.93 -5.03 3.07
CA LEU A 225 25.55 -4.80 1.77
C LEU A 225 26.86 -4.05 2.04
N GLU A 226 27.96 -4.71 1.78
CA GLU A 226 29.31 -4.15 1.91
C GLU A 226 29.88 -3.85 0.54
N ASP A 227 30.77 -2.88 0.46
CA ASP A 227 31.51 -2.62 -0.77
C ASP A 227 32.47 -3.79 -1.01
N THR A 228 32.22 -4.58 -2.05
CA THR A 228 33.06 -5.71 -2.47
C THR A 228 34.37 -5.25 -3.10
N ALA A 229 34.63 -3.97 -3.27
CA ALA A 229 35.84 -3.40 -3.86
C ALA A 229 37.03 -3.29 -2.88
N ARG A 230 36.91 -3.79 -1.64
CA ARG A 230 38.01 -3.86 -0.65
C ARG A 230 38.45 -5.32 -0.41
N GLY A 231 38.80 -6.02 -1.47
CA GLY A 231 39.44 -7.30 -1.44
C GLY A 231 40.73 -7.26 -2.27
#